data_1067bd5bdd08f77af1b8b9b0f3330898
#
_entry.id   1067bd5bdd08f77af1b8b9b0f3330898
#
_cell.length_a   1.000
_cell.length_b   1.000
_cell.length_c   1.000
_cell.angle_alpha   90.00
_cell.angle_beta   90.00
_cell.angle_gamma   90.00
#
_symmetry.space_group_name_H-M   'P 1'
#
loop_
_entity.id
_entity.type
_entity.pdbx_description
1 polymer ?
#
loop_
_entity_poly.entity_id
_entity_poly.type
_entity_poly.pdbx_seq_one_letter_code
_entity_poly.pdbx_strand_id
1 'polypeptide(L)'
;MRRNLAGAAVLAAAAGLAAGCGSSSSTTAATTTGSQAIAGTVSGPAAVANQATVPLTLKGLVNTTGSIKLISNSQQKMATISTSQGDLAVTHTAGHTSTRLLSTKTCKFAVGVRATYTVIGDKSTGKFKNARGSGNVTLLYTANLPKKSDGSCDVSSNARPLPGHARVSFAARGPLTLKH
;
A
#
# COMPACT_ATOMS: atom_id res chain seq x y z
N MET A 1 -65.21 22.60 27.86
CA MET A 1 -66.36 22.71 26.95
C MET A 1 -66.09 21.87 25.71
N ARG A 2 -66.84 20.77 25.58
CA ARG A 2 -67.67 20.38 24.42
C ARG A 2 -66.87 20.22 23.11
N ARG A 3 -66.93 19.20 22.31
CA ARG A 3 -67.76 18.00 22.08
C ARG A 3 -67.21 17.36 20.79
N ASN A 4 -66.94 16.05 20.79
CA ASN A 4 -67.59 15.00 19.99
C ASN A 4 -67.85 15.28 18.48
N LEU A 5 -67.43 14.36 17.60
CA LEU A 5 -68.25 13.32 16.88
C LEU A 5 -67.34 12.88 15.67
N ALA A 6 -66.93 11.62 15.53
CA ALA A 6 -67.66 10.48 15.00
C ALA A 6 -68.11 10.62 13.55
N GLY A 7 -67.66 9.70 12.71
CA GLY A 7 -68.10 9.49 11.33
C GLY A 7 -67.13 8.54 10.59
N ALA A 8 -67.33 7.29 10.70
CA ALA A 8 -67.98 6.34 9.77
C ALA A 8 -67.13 5.86 8.60
N ALA A 9 -66.99 4.55 8.56
CA ALA A 9 -66.34 3.69 7.60
C ALA A 9 -66.92 3.78 6.17
N VAL A 10 -66.05 3.60 5.17
CA VAL A 10 -66.42 2.98 3.88
C VAL A 10 -65.33 2.00 3.50
N LEU A 11 -65.67 0.72 3.47
CA LEU A 11 -64.94 -0.34 2.76
C LEU A 11 -65.13 -0.14 1.24
N ALA A 12 -64.00 -0.08 0.51
CA ALA A 12 -63.98 -0.35 -0.91
C ALA A 12 -62.86 -1.37 -1.18
N ALA A 13 -63.29 -2.61 -1.41
CA ALA A 13 -62.45 -3.66 -1.97
C ALA A 13 -62.21 -3.35 -3.46
N ALA A 14 -60.94 -3.15 -3.88
CA ALA A 14 -60.55 -3.19 -5.25
C ALA A 14 -59.43 -4.22 -5.40
N ALA A 15 -59.76 -5.38 -5.97
CA ALA A 15 -58.84 -6.36 -6.50
C ALA A 15 -58.14 -5.74 -7.69
N GLY A 16 -56.82 -5.52 -7.61
CA GLY A 16 -55.97 -4.98 -8.69
C GLY A 16 -54.73 -5.83 -8.80
N LEU A 17 -54.72 -6.67 -9.80
CA LEU A 17 -53.60 -7.27 -10.58
C LEU A 17 -52.20 -7.07 -9.97
N ALA A 18 -51.62 -8.16 -9.49
CA ALA A 18 -50.20 -8.30 -9.22
C ALA A 18 -49.38 -8.19 -10.51
N ALA A 19 -48.94 -6.98 -10.84
CA ALA A 19 -47.83 -6.78 -11.76
C ALA A 19 -46.55 -7.19 -11.01
N GLY A 20 -45.97 -8.31 -11.36
CA GLY A 20 -44.71 -8.78 -10.82
C GLY A 20 -43.61 -7.79 -11.16
N CYS A 21 -43.31 -6.88 -10.23
CA CYS A 21 -42.03 -6.19 -10.19
C CYS A 21 -40.97 -7.23 -9.81
N GLY A 22 -40.27 -7.71 -10.85
CA GLY A 22 -39.03 -8.45 -10.66
C GLY A 22 -38.09 -7.60 -9.85
N SER A 23 -38.00 -7.86 -8.56
CA SER A 23 -36.96 -7.30 -7.70
C SER A 23 -35.62 -7.84 -8.21
N SER A 24 -34.94 -7.07 -9.05
CA SER A 24 -33.53 -7.30 -9.34
C SER A 24 -32.81 -7.15 -8.01
N SER A 25 -32.60 -8.29 -7.33
CA SER A 25 -31.74 -8.37 -6.16
C SER A 25 -30.34 -8.02 -6.63
N SER A 26 -29.97 -6.74 -6.60
CA SER A 26 -28.60 -6.31 -6.76
C SER A 26 -27.83 -6.89 -5.57
N THR A 27 -27.19 -8.02 -5.79
CA THR A 27 -26.28 -8.64 -4.82
C THR A 27 -25.15 -7.65 -4.61
N THR A 28 -25.26 -6.81 -3.59
CA THR A 28 -24.18 -5.91 -3.17
C THR A 28 -23.03 -6.80 -2.73
N ALA A 29 -21.93 -6.79 -3.50
CA ALA A 29 -20.75 -7.58 -3.16
C ALA A 29 -20.31 -7.24 -1.74
N ALA A 30 -20.14 -8.25 -0.92
CA ALA A 30 -19.71 -8.08 0.47
C ALA A 30 -18.31 -7.42 0.49
N THR A 31 -18.13 -6.47 1.39
CA THR A 31 -16.83 -5.80 1.56
C THR A 31 -16.31 -6.01 2.97
N THR A 32 -15.02 -6.23 3.10
CA THR A 32 -14.34 -6.30 4.41
C THR A 32 -13.25 -5.24 4.45
N THR A 33 -13.29 -4.39 5.47
CA THR A 33 -12.30 -3.32 5.68
C THR A 33 -11.52 -3.56 6.96
N GLY A 34 -10.21 -3.33 6.90
CA GLY A 34 -9.34 -3.45 8.08
C GLY A 34 -8.00 -2.74 7.86
N SER A 35 -7.22 -2.63 8.93
CA SER A 35 -5.84 -2.11 8.83
C SER A 35 -4.93 -3.14 8.19
N GLN A 36 -4.05 -2.68 7.32
CA GLN A 36 -3.02 -3.49 6.68
C GLN A 36 -1.64 -2.89 6.94
N ALA A 37 -0.71 -3.71 7.39
CA ALA A 37 0.70 -3.38 7.50
C ALA A 37 1.50 -4.26 6.54
N ILE A 38 2.50 -3.68 5.89
CA ILE A 38 3.39 -4.34 4.93
C ILE A 38 4.81 -3.94 5.29
N ALA A 39 5.70 -4.89 5.51
CA ALA A 39 7.08 -4.59 5.86
C ALA A 39 8.04 -5.62 5.26
N GLY A 40 9.26 -5.18 4.98
CA GLY A 40 10.32 -6.05 4.50
C GLY A 40 11.69 -5.41 4.49
N THR A 41 12.70 -6.23 4.29
CA THR A 41 14.10 -5.79 4.27
C THR A 41 14.91 -6.67 3.34
N VAL A 42 15.83 -6.06 2.61
CA VAL A 42 16.88 -6.74 1.85
C VAL A 42 18.23 -6.12 2.19
N SER A 43 19.29 -6.93 2.26
CA SER A 43 20.64 -6.49 2.64
C SER A 43 21.69 -7.02 1.65
N GLY A 44 22.90 -6.45 1.74
CA GLY A 44 24.04 -6.85 0.93
C GLY A 44 23.96 -6.39 -0.53
N PRO A 45 24.59 -7.13 -1.46
CA PRO A 45 24.63 -6.73 -2.87
C PRO A 45 23.26 -6.53 -3.52
N ALA A 46 22.26 -7.31 -3.10
CA ALA A 46 20.89 -7.18 -3.60
C ALA A 46 20.24 -5.83 -3.25
N ALA A 47 20.69 -5.16 -2.18
CA ALA A 47 20.19 -3.85 -1.78
C ALA A 47 20.73 -2.69 -2.64
N VAL A 48 21.81 -2.90 -3.41
CA VAL A 48 22.41 -1.89 -4.32
C VAL A 48 22.08 -2.16 -5.79
N ALA A 49 21.33 -3.22 -6.08
CA ALA A 49 20.91 -3.53 -7.44
C ALA A 49 19.97 -2.44 -7.97
N ASN A 50 20.04 -2.13 -9.27
CA ASN A 50 19.14 -1.16 -9.92
C ASN A 50 17.65 -1.55 -9.77
N GLN A 51 17.39 -2.83 -9.53
CA GLN A 51 16.08 -3.40 -9.26
C GLN A 51 16.18 -4.31 -8.03
N ALA A 52 16.10 -3.73 -6.83
CA ALA A 52 16.12 -4.51 -5.61
C ALA A 52 14.76 -5.21 -5.43
N THR A 53 14.76 -6.53 -5.26
CA THR A 53 13.58 -7.28 -4.84
C THR A 53 13.58 -7.39 -3.32
N VAL A 54 12.57 -6.80 -2.66
CA VAL A 54 12.43 -6.81 -1.21
C VAL A 54 11.39 -7.85 -0.84
N PRO A 55 11.74 -8.91 -0.08
CA PRO A 55 10.77 -9.82 0.49
C PRO A 55 9.91 -9.07 1.51
N LEU A 56 8.61 -9.33 1.51
CA LEU A 56 7.62 -8.62 2.32
C LEU A 56 6.82 -9.59 3.19
N THR A 57 6.41 -9.12 4.34
CA THR A 57 5.36 -9.71 5.18
C THR A 57 4.19 -8.75 5.25
N LEU A 58 3.00 -9.24 4.95
CA LEU A 58 1.73 -8.54 5.08
C LEU A 58 1.04 -9.04 6.35
N LYS A 59 0.58 -8.12 7.20
CA LYS A 59 -0.14 -8.42 8.47
C LYS A 59 -1.35 -7.51 8.62
N GLY A 60 -2.48 -8.07 9.03
CA GLY A 60 -3.73 -7.33 9.26
C GLY A 60 -4.89 -7.99 8.56
N LEU A 61 -5.61 -7.28 7.71
CA LEU A 61 -6.75 -7.83 6.96
C LEU A 61 -6.35 -9.02 6.08
N VAL A 62 -5.15 -8.97 5.51
CA VAL A 62 -4.53 -10.07 4.78
C VAL A 62 -3.21 -10.43 5.46
N ASN A 63 -3.05 -11.71 5.81
CA ASN A 63 -1.82 -12.25 6.37
C ASN A 63 -1.17 -13.17 5.33
N THR A 64 -0.05 -12.75 4.77
CA THR A 64 0.71 -13.48 3.74
C THR A 64 2.12 -12.93 3.61
N THR A 65 2.93 -13.62 2.84
CA THR A 65 4.25 -13.14 2.41
C THR A 65 4.22 -12.80 0.93
N GLY A 66 5.18 -12.00 0.49
CA GLY A 66 5.29 -11.60 -0.89
C GLY A 66 6.60 -10.89 -1.18
N SER A 67 6.65 -10.16 -2.27
CA SER A 67 7.79 -9.33 -2.64
C SER A 67 7.38 -8.09 -3.41
N ILE A 68 8.22 -7.07 -3.39
CA ILE A 68 8.11 -5.88 -4.24
C ILE A 68 9.44 -5.66 -4.96
N LYS A 69 9.39 -5.31 -6.24
CA LYS A 69 10.54 -4.78 -6.98
C LYS A 69 10.61 -3.27 -6.81
N LEU A 70 11.69 -2.79 -6.22
CA LEU A 70 12.00 -1.37 -6.11
C LEU A 70 12.88 -0.99 -7.30
N ILE A 71 12.36 -0.16 -8.19
CA ILE A 71 13.09 0.33 -9.35
C ILE A 71 13.58 1.74 -9.03
N SER A 72 14.88 1.97 -9.22
CA SER A 72 15.51 3.28 -9.02
C SER A 72 15.17 4.26 -10.17
N ASN A 73 13.86 4.39 -10.48
CA ASN A 73 13.39 5.30 -11.52
C ASN A 73 12.32 6.24 -10.94
N SER A 74 12.62 7.53 -10.90
CA SER A 74 11.71 8.57 -10.43
C SER A 74 10.43 8.71 -11.28
N GLN A 75 10.40 8.10 -12.46
CA GLN A 75 9.25 8.14 -13.38
C GLN A 75 8.20 7.05 -13.08
N GLN A 76 8.57 6.02 -12.33
CA GLN A 76 7.64 4.93 -12.03
C GLN A 76 6.70 5.31 -10.89
N LYS A 77 5.46 5.62 -11.24
CA LYS A 77 4.39 5.96 -10.28
C LYS A 77 3.65 4.74 -9.74
N MET A 78 3.85 3.56 -10.32
CA MET A 78 3.13 2.34 -9.98
C MET A 78 4.08 1.24 -9.54
N ALA A 79 3.69 0.50 -8.52
CA ALA A 79 4.40 -0.67 -8.03
C ALA A 79 3.42 -1.83 -7.82
N THR A 80 3.93 -3.06 -7.90
CA THR A 80 3.16 -4.28 -7.64
C THR A 80 3.80 -5.04 -6.50
N ILE A 81 2.98 -5.40 -5.52
CA ILE A 81 3.33 -6.32 -4.44
C ILE A 81 2.78 -7.68 -4.81
N SER A 82 3.65 -8.61 -5.15
CA SER A 82 3.27 -9.98 -5.56
C SER A 82 3.23 -10.89 -4.33
N THR A 83 2.14 -11.63 -4.16
CA THR A 83 1.94 -12.58 -3.06
C THR A 83 1.34 -13.89 -3.59
N SER A 84 1.32 -14.93 -2.75
CA SER A 84 0.62 -16.19 -3.06
C SER A 84 -0.91 -16.05 -3.17
N GLN A 85 -1.49 -14.94 -2.68
CA GLN A 85 -2.93 -14.68 -2.72
C GLN A 85 -3.34 -13.74 -3.86
N GLY A 86 -2.39 -13.31 -4.68
CA GLY A 86 -2.58 -12.40 -5.81
C GLY A 86 -1.65 -11.18 -5.73
N ASP A 87 -1.79 -10.29 -6.70
CA ASP A 87 -1.00 -9.07 -6.81
C ASP A 87 -1.77 -7.87 -6.31
N LEU A 88 -1.14 -7.07 -5.46
CA LEU A 88 -1.64 -5.78 -5.01
C LEU A 88 -0.93 -4.67 -5.79
N ALA A 89 -1.62 -4.07 -6.74
CA ALA A 89 -1.13 -2.93 -7.49
C ALA A 89 -1.39 -1.63 -6.71
N VAL A 90 -0.35 -0.79 -6.62
CA VAL A 90 -0.43 0.49 -5.93
C VAL A 90 0.20 1.60 -6.78
N THR A 91 -0.32 2.81 -6.69
CA THR A 91 0.36 4.03 -7.12
C THR A 91 0.90 4.75 -5.90
N HIS A 92 1.96 5.53 -6.06
CA HIS A 92 2.51 6.35 -4.99
C HIS A 92 2.73 7.78 -5.47
N THR A 93 2.62 8.72 -4.55
CA THR A 93 2.96 10.12 -4.79
C THR A 93 4.47 10.31 -4.78
N ALA A 94 4.92 11.45 -5.31
CA ALA A 94 6.29 11.89 -5.09
C ALA A 94 6.55 12.02 -3.58
N GLY A 95 7.60 11.38 -3.10
CA GLY A 95 7.91 11.32 -1.69
C GLY A 95 8.83 12.44 -1.23
N HIS A 96 8.79 12.72 0.06
CA HIS A 96 9.82 13.55 0.69
C HIS A 96 11.07 12.70 0.91
N THR A 97 12.19 13.11 0.34
CA THR A 97 13.49 12.44 0.48
C THR A 97 14.38 13.21 1.46
N SER A 98 15.02 12.48 2.36
CA SER A 98 16.00 13.01 3.27
C SER A 98 17.28 12.17 3.21
N THR A 99 18.44 12.82 3.20
CA THR A 99 19.74 12.16 3.21
C THR A 99 20.55 12.67 4.40
N ARG A 100 21.20 11.77 5.14
CA ARG A 100 22.08 12.14 6.26
C ARG A 100 23.22 11.16 6.43
N LEU A 101 24.38 11.67 6.84
CA LEU A 101 25.49 10.87 7.30
C LEU A 101 25.23 10.47 8.76
N LEU A 102 25.20 9.18 9.04
CA LEU A 102 24.92 8.63 10.38
C LEU A 102 26.20 8.46 11.22
N SER A 103 27.35 8.23 10.58
CA SER A 103 28.63 8.01 11.24
C SER A 103 29.77 8.40 10.30
N THR A 104 30.61 9.31 10.73
CA THR A 104 31.85 9.68 10.05
C THR A 104 32.93 8.61 10.22
N LYS A 105 32.93 7.87 11.33
CA LYS A 105 33.88 6.78 11.59
C LYS A 105 33.74 5.64 10.56
N THR A 106 32.53 5.23 10.27
CA THR A 106 32.21 4.12 9.35
C THR A 106 31.70 4.60 8.00
N CYS A 107 31.61 5.90 7.77
CA CYS A 107 31.00 6.51 6.60
C CYS A 107 29.59 6.00 6.31
N LYS A 108 28.84 5.64 7.35
CA LYS A 108 27.48 5.15 7.22
C LYS A 108 26.53 6.31 6.92
N PHE A 109 25.73 6.18 5.87
CA PHE A 109 24.71 7.15 5.51
C PHE A 109 23.33 6.49 5.40
N ALA A 110 22.29 7.32 5.40
CA ALA A 110 20.92 6.90 5.20
C ALA A 110 20.22 7.83 4.23
N VAL A 111 19.38 7.22 3.37
CA VAL A 111 18.40 7.93 2.53
C VAL A 111 17.03 7.42 2.94
N GLY A 112 16.21 8.33 3.46
CA GLY A 112 14.83 8.05 3.82
C GLY A 112 13.87 8.66 2.81
N VAL A 113 12.86 7.90 2.37
CA VAL A 113 11.77 8.39 1.53
C VAL A 113 10.46 8.16 2.28
N ARG A 114 9.63 9.19 2.38
CA ARG A 114 8.26 9.10 2.90
C ARG A 114 7.29 9.55 1.83
N ALA A 115 6.30 8.74 1.55
CA ALA A 115 5.30 8.99 0.52
C ALA A 115 3.94 8.45 0.97
N THR A 116 2.90 8.72 0.18
CA THR A 116 1.61 8.05 0.31
C THR A 116 1.42 7.08 -0.85
N TYR A 117 0.61 6.04 -0.63
CA TYR A 117 0.21 5.12 -1.68
C TYR A 117 -1.31 5.03 -1.77
N THR A 118 -1.81 4.63 -2.95
CA THR A 118 -3.21 4.32 -3.20
C THR A 118 -3.30 3.00 -3.96
N VAL A 119 -4.21 2.12 -3.54
CA VAL A 119 -4.44 0.82 -4.17
C VAL A 119 -5.19 1.02 -5.49
N ILE A 120 -4.75 0.31 -6.54
CA ILE A 120 -5.36 0.29 -7.87
C ILE A 120 -6.05 -1.07 -8.04
N GLY A 121 -7.32 -1.15 -7.61
CA GLY A 121 -8.04 -2.42 -7.53
C GLY A 121 -8.32 -3.10 -8.86
N ASP A 122 -8.51 -2.35 -9.94
CA ASP A 122 -8.69 -2.86 -11.31
C ASP A 122 -7.42 -3.49 -11.90
N LYS A 123 -6.25 -3.12 -11.39
CA LYS A 123 -4.94 -3.70 -11.74
C LYS A 123 -4.45 -4.74 -10.74
N SER A 124 -5.16 -4.92 -9.65
CA SER A 124 -4.88 -5.93 -8.64
C SER A 124 -5.54 -7.25 -9.02
N THR A 125 -4.96 -8.37 -8.57
CA THR A 125 -5.42 -9.73 -8.92
C THR A 125 -5.73 -10.57 -7.68
N GLY A 126 -6.31 -11.76 -7.88
CA GLY A 126 -6.62 -12.69 -6.81
C GLY A 126 -7.47 -12.05 -5.71
N LYS A 127 -7.08 -12.23 -4.45
CA LYS A 127 -7.77 -11.67 -3.28
C LYS A 127 -7.83 -10.14 -3.26
N PHE A 128 -6.92 -9.48 -3.99
CA PHE A 128 -6.85 -8.02 -4.06
C PHE A 128 -7.62 -7.41 -5.25
N LYS A 129 -8.28 -8.24 -6.07
CA LYS A 129 -9.08 -7.73 -7.19
C LYS A 129 -10.17 -6.78 -6.66
N ASN A 130 -10.26 -5.61 -7.28
CA ASN A 130 -11.18 -4.54 -6.88
C ASN A 130 -10.96 -4.00 -5.45
N ALA A 131 -9.83 -4.31 -4.82
CA ALA A 131 -9.47 -3.76 -3.51
C ALA A 131 -9.34 -2.24 -3.57
N ARG A 132 -9.60 -1.59 -2.45
CA ARG A 132 -9.42 -0.15 -2.26
C ARG A 132 -8.64 0.10 -0.98
N GLY A 133 -7.86 1.17 -0.97
CA GLY A 133 -7.11 1.55 0.21
C GLY A 133 -6.07 2.60 -0.12
N SER A 134 -5.53 3.19 0.91
CA SER A 134 -4.44 4.15 0.82
C SER A 134 -3.68 4.14 2.14
N GLY A 135 -2.51 4.76 2.16
CA GLY A 135 -1.75 4.84 3.39
C GLY A 135 -0.40 5.50 3.20
N ASN A 136 0.43 5.39 4.23
CA ASN A 136 1.78 5.91 4.23
C ASN A 136 2.77 4.80 3.89
N VAL A 137 3.81 5.16 3.16
CA VAL A 137 4.94 4.29 2.85
C VAL A 137 6.25 4.97 3.25
N THR A 138 7.14 4.21 3.83
CA THR A 138 8.51 4.62 4.17
C THR A 138 9.48 3.64 3.54
N LEU A 139 10.46 4.17 2.83
CA LEU A 139 11.63 3.44 2.37
C LEU A 139 12.85 4.02 3.09
N LEU A 140 13.68 3.15 3.65
CA LEU A 140 14.94 3.52 4.26
C LEU A 140 16.07 2.73 3.61
N TYR A 141 16.94 3.42 2.92
CA TYR A 141 18.18 2.88 2.40
C TYR A 141 19.33 3.29 3.34
N THR A 142 20.16 2.35 3.74
CA THR A 142 21.39 2.62 4.49
C THR A 142 22.55 1.89 3.83
N ALA A 143 23.73 2.52 3.79
CA ALA A 143 24.97 1.90 3.30
C ALA A 143 26.18 2.61 3.89
N ASN A 144 27.36 2.04 3.67
CA ASN A 144 28.61 2.72 3.93
C ASN A 144 29.19 3.27 2.63
N LEU A 145 29.70 4.49 2.67
CA LEU A 145 30.45 5.10 1.57
C LEU A 145 31.95 4.70 1.71
N PRO A 146 32.70 4.71 0.60
CA PRO A 146 34.14 4.58 0.68
C PRO A 146 34.77 5.76 1.43
N LYS A 147 36.00 5.55 1.90
CA LYS A 147 36.82 6.63 2.44
C LYS A 147 37.74 7.19 1.35
N LYS A 148 38.01 8.47 1.42
CA LYS A 148 39.06 9.13 0.64
C LYS A 148 40.42 8.82 1.23
N SER A 149 41.49 9.21 0.53
CA SER A 149 42.89 9.04 0.95
C SER A 149 43.24 9.74 2.26
N ASP A 150 42.53 10.85 2.57
CA ASP A 150 42.66 11.60 3.83
C ASP A 150 41.85 10.99 4.99
N GLY A 151 41.19 9.84 4.79
CA GLY A 151 40.36 9.15 5.78
C GLY A 151 38.96 9.71 5.93
N SER A 152 38.59 10.81 5.26
CA SER A 152 37.23 11.36 5.24
C SER A 152 36.28 10.50 4.39
N CYS A 153 34.97 10.63 4.62
CA CYS A 153 33.99 9.91 3.82
C CYS A 153 33.86 10.55 2.43
N ASP A 154 33.82 9.71 1.39
CA ASP A 154 33.53 10.18 0.05
C ASP A 154 32.01 10.41 -0.10
N VAL A 155 31.59 11.66 0.02
CA VAL A 155 30.20 12.11 -0.15
C VAL A 155 29.94 12.69 -1.54
N SER A 156 30.85 12.49 -2.48
CA SER A 156 30.66 12.96 -3.86
C SER A 156 29.47 12.26 -4.54
N SER A 157 28.89 12.91 -5.55
CA SER A 157 27.77 12.33 -6.33
C SER A 157 28.18 11.04 -7.08
N ASN A 158 29.48 10.79 -7.26
CA ASN A 158 30.02 9.60 -7.92
C ASN A 158 30.39 8.49 -6.94
N ALA A 159 30.34 8.75 -5.63
CA ALA A 159 30.65 7.75 -4.62
C ALA A 159 29.66 6.58 -4.71
N ARG A 160 30.20 5.38 -4.89
CA ARG A 160 29.39 4.15 -4.90
C ARG A 160 29.35 3.53 -3.52
N PRO A 161 28.16 3.28 -2.95
CA PRO A 161 28.03 2.58 -1.67
C PRO A 161 28.70 1.21 -1.70
N LEU A 162 29.30 0.82 -0.59
CA LEU A 162 29.92 -0.50 -0.41
C LEU A 162 28.81 -1.58 -0.34
N PRO A 163 28.76 -2.53 -1.29
CA PRO A 163 27.62 -3.45 -1.43
C PRO A 163 27.36 -4.32 -0.21
N GLY A 164 28.42 -4.78 0.48
CA GLY A 164 28.31 -5.65 1.68
C GLY A 164 27.63 -4.98 2.87
N HIS A 165 27.49 -3.65 2.89
CA HIS A 165 26.94 -2.88 4.00
C HIS A 165 25.63 -2.17 3.65
N ALA A 166 25.09 -2.45 2.47
CA ALA A 166 23.83 -1.85 2.04
C ALA A 166 22.63 -2.60 2.61
N ARG A 167 21.59 -1.84 2.96
CA ARG A 167 20.30 -2.35 3.43
C ARG A 167 19.18 -1.45 2.95
N VAL A 168 18.12 -2.07 2.41
CA VAL A 168 16.84 -1.42 2.11
C VAL A 168 15.78 -1.97 3.05
N SER A 169 15.05 -1.09 3.71
CA SER A 169 13.88 -1.43 4.52
C SER A 169 12.66 -0.73 3.95
N PHE A 170 11.58 -1.48 3.79
CA PHE A 170 10.30 -1.01 3.30
C PHE A 170 9.24 -1.19 4.39
N ALA A 171 8.41 -0.18 4.60
CA ALA A 171 7.26 -0.27 5.49
C ALA A 171 6.09 0.54 4.90
N ALA A 172 4.91 -0.04 4.87
CA ALA A 172 3.67 0.64 4.50
C ALA A 172 2.55 0.28 5.48
N ARG A 173 1.65 1.22 5.74
CA ARG A 173 0.50 1.02 6.62
C ARG A 173 -0.67 1.88 6.17
N GLY A 174 -1.87 1.31 6.21
CA GLY A 174 -3.11 2.01 5.93
C GLY A 174 -4.32 1.09 5.96
N PRO A 175 -5.53 1.63 5.80
CA PRO A 175 -6.74 0.84 5.60
C PRO A 175 -6.70 0.13 4.25
N LEU A 176 -7.26 -1.07 4.23
CA LEU A 176 -7.51 -1.87 3.04
C LEU A 176 -8.95 -2.39 3.07
N THR A 177 -9.66 -2.26 1.97
CA THR A 177 -11.01 -2.81 1.76
C THR A 177 -10.94 -3.83 0.64
N LEU A 178 -11.39 -5.04 0.91
CA LEU A 178 -11.53 -6.13 -0.05
C LEU A 178 -12.99 -6.26 -0.47
N LYS A 179 -13.24 -6.62 -1.74
CA LYS A 179 -14.55 -7.02 -2.26
C LYS A 179 -14.58 -8.54 -2.44
N HIS A 180 -15.65 -9.16 -2.00
CA HIS A 180 -15.88 -10.61 -2.10
C HIS A 180 -16.97 -10.92 -3.11
#